data_ed830acfa1a3b163136a1999544b434a
#
_entry.id   ed830acfa1a3b163136a1999544b434a
#
_cell.length_a   1.000
_cell.length_b   1.000
_cell.length_c   1.000
_cell.angle_alpha   90.00
_cell.angle_beta   90.00
_cell.angle_gamma   90.00
#
_symmetry.space_group_name_H-M   'P 1'
#
loop_
_entity.id
_entity.type
_entity.pdbx_description
1 polymer ?
#
loop_
_entity_poly.entity_id
_entity_poly.type
_entity_poly.pdbx_seq_one_letter_code
_entity_poly.pdbx_strand_id
1 'polypeptide(L)'
;MTVAFLILAFLGSLALAAFCAGAETGFLSVRRGRVLHMARAGGARAKIVYSAIANLGRTTAALLVGNNLASVSYSSASAALSAALFPQSAFLQSVWMLVAAFAILYVGEYLPKLFCSARPLRRMLQYAPVWEKFARVFVPVGAVVQLAVERLMPRREVKAKVTPDAVLRILQDRKDGVKLSTFETVLVGRIMKLRANGEFITPDSLLVALDEGMV
;
A
#
# COMPACT_ATOMS: atom_id res chain seq x y z
N MET A 1 21.75 -21.46 -23.64
CA MET A 1 20.33 -21.13 -23.37
C MET A 1 20.02 -21.06 -21.88
N THR A 2 20.53 -21.95 -21.05
CA THR A 2 20.25 -22.05 -19.61
C THR A 2 20.67 -20.79 -18.82
N VAL A 3 21.88 -20.24 -19.03
CA VAL A 3 22.38 -19.07 -18.30
C VAL A 3 21.58 -17.81 -18.63
N ALA A 4 21.22 -17.59 -19.89
CA ALA A 4 20.39 -16.45 -20.29
C ALA A 4 18.99 -16.49 -19.64
N PHE A 5 18.39 -17.68 -19.55
CA PHE A 5 17.12 -17.87 -18.85
C PHE A 5 17.26 -17.57 -17.35
N LEU A 6 18.33 -18.02 -16.71
CA LEU A 6 18.60 -17.73 -15.29
C LEU A 6 18.78 -16.24 -15.03
N ILE A 7 19.47 -15.51 -15.92
CA ILE A 7 19.63 -14.05 -15.83
C ILE A 7 18.26 -13.36 -15.96
N LEU A 8 17.44 -13.78 -16.92
CA LEU A 8 16.08 -13.22 -17.09
C LEU A 8 15.21 -13.48 -15.86
N ALA A 9 15.27 -14.69 -15.31
CA ALA A 9 14.53 -15.05 -14.10
C ALA A 9 15.02 -14.23 -12.89
N PHE A 10 16.31 -14.05 -12.73
CA PHE A 10 16.94 -13.26 -11.68
C PHE A 10 16.53 -11.77 -11.76
N LEU A 11 16.65 -11.15 -12.93
CA LEU A 11 16.28 -9.74 -13.12
C LEU A 11 14.76 -9.54 -13.06
N GLY A 12 13.98 -10.46 -13.62
CA GLY A 12 12.53 -10.40 -13.60
C GLY A 12 11.96 -10.51 -12.18
N SER A 13 12.50 -11.42 -11.36
CA SER A 13 12.10 -11.55 -9.96
C SER A 13 12.51 -10.34 -9.12
N LEU A 14 13.70 -9.76 -9.36
CA LEU A 14 14.12 -8.50 -8.72
C LEU A 14 13.17 -7.34 -9.06
N ALA A 15 12.81 -7.22 -10.34
CA ALA A 15 11.87 -6.19 -10.79
C ALA A 15 10.47 -6.38 -10.19
N LEU A 16 10.01 -7.62 -10.06
CA LEU A 16 8.73 -7.95 -9.41
C LEU A 16 8.74 -7.61 -7.93
N ALA A 17 9.82 -7.94 -7.21
CA ALA A 17 10.01 -7.56 -5.80
C ALA A 17 9.97 -6.04 -5.63
N ALA A 18 10.73 -5.31 -6.46
CA ALA A 18 10.76 -3.84 -6.45
C ALA A 18 9.38 -3.22 -6.72
N PHE A 19 8.62 -3.79 -7.66
CA PHE A 19 7.25 -3.35 -7.93
C PHE A 19 6.34 -3.59 -6.72
N CYS A 20 6.36 -4.78 -6.13
CA CYS A 20 5.51 -5.11 -4.98
C CYS A 20 5.82 -4.23 -3.77
N ALA A 21 7.11 -4.06 -3.43
CA ALA A 21 7.55 -3.23 -2.30
C ALA A 21 7.20 -1.75 -2.49
N GLY A 22 7.41 -1.22 -3.69
CA GLY A 22 7.06 0.15 -4.03
C GLY A 22 5.55 0.40 -4.04
N ALA A 23 4.78 -0.53 -4.61
CA ALA A 23 3.31 -0.44 -4.68
C ALA A 23 2.68 -0.50 -3.27
N GLU A 24 3.16 -1.39 -2.40
CA GLU A 24 2.71 -1.49 -1.01
C GLU A 24 2.84 -0.14 -0.28
N THR A 25 4.04 0.42 -0.26
CA THR A 25 4.30 1.70 0.38
C THR A 25 3.51 2.83 -0.29
N GLY A 26 3.41 2.81 -1.60
CA GLY A 26 2.67 3.79 -2.37
C GLY A 26 1.19 3.81 -2.03
N PHE A 27 0.49 2.66 -2.04
CA PHE A 27 -0.93 2.58 -1.71
C PHE A 27 -1.24 2.98 -0.26
N LEU A 28 -0.35 2.64 0.68
CA LEU A 28 -0.48 3.03 2.09
C LEU A 28 -0.27 4.54 2.31
N SER A 29 0.56 5.19 1.48
CA SER A 29 0.93 6.60 1.63
C SER A 29 -0.01 7.57 0.89
N VAL A 30 -0.87 7.08 -0.01
CA VAL A 30 -1.76 7.95 -0.80
C VAL A 30 -2.98 8.37 0.01
N ARG A 31 -3.31 9.66 0.00
CA ARG A 31 -4.52 10.21 0.63
C ARG A 31 -5.77 9.81 -0.16
N ARG A 32 -6.63 9.00 0.47
CA ARG A 32 -7.85 8.44 -0.14
C ARG A 32 -8.75 9.50 -0.77
N GLY A 33 -9.00 10.62 -0.08
CA GLY A 33 -9.88 11.69 -0.57
C GLY A 33 -9.42 12.30 -1.88
N ARG A 34 -8.10 12.56 -2.05
CA ARG A 34 -7.55 13.12 -3.30
C ARG A 34 -7.72 12.17 -4.49
N VAL A 35 -7.52 10.85 -4.28
CA VAL A 35 -7.71 9.85 -5.33
C VAL A 35 -9.18 9.72 -5.70
N LEU A 36 -10.08 9.75 -4.71
CA LEU A 36 -11.53 9.71 -4.93
C LEU A 36 -11.99 10.89 -5.80
N HIS A 37 -11.56 12.10 -5.49
CA HIS A 37 -11.87 13.28 -6.29
C HIS A 37 -11.42 13.13 -7.75
N MET A 38 -10.18 12.68 -7.98
CA MET A 38 -9.67 12.42 -9.34
C MET A 38 -10.42 11.29 -10.06
N ALA A 39 -10.85 10.26 -9.33
CA ALA A 39 -11.62 9.15 -9.89
C ALA A 39 -13.02 9.59 -10.29
N ARG A 40 -13.68 10.45 -9.51
CA ARG A 40 -14.98 11.07 -9.83
C ARG A 40 -14.88 12.03 -11.02
N ALA A 41 -13.77 12.75 -11.14
CA ALA A 41 -13.49 13.59 -12.31
C ALA A 41 -13.19 12.81 -13.62
N GLY A 42 -13.39 11.49 -13.63
CA GLY A 42 -13.27 10.65 -14.82
C GLY A 42 -11.91 10.05 -15.09
N GLY A 43 -10.91 10.25 -14.23
CA GLY A 43 -9.55 9.73 -14.40
C GLY A 43 -9.50 8.20 -14.33
N ALA A 44 -9.27 7.51 -15.47
CA ALA A 44 -9.24 6.05 -15.54
C ALA A 44 -8.18 5.43 -14.58
N ARG A 45 -6.97 5.97 -14.55
CA ARG A 45 -5.90 5.51 -13.65
C ARG A 45 -6.24 5.75 -12.18
N ALA A 46 -6.92 6.86 -11.88
CA ALA A 46 -7.36 7.17 -10.52
C ALA A 46 -8.44 6.19 -10.04
N LYS A 47 -9.32 5.72 -10.91
CA LYS A 47 -10.31 4.68 -10.58
C LYS A 47 -9.64 3.35 -10.21
N ILE A 48 -8.59 2.95 -10.94
CA ILE A 48 -7.81 1.75 -10.64
C ILE A 48 -7.12 1.88 -9.27
N VAL A 49 -6.45 3.00 -9.02
CA VAL A 49 -5.79 3.27 -7.73
C VAL A 49 -6.81 3.34 -6.59
N TYR A 50 -7.97 3.97 -6.82
CA TYR A 50 -9.03 4.05 -5.82
C TYR A 50 -9.58 2.67 -5.45
N SER A 51 -9.83 1.79 -6.43
CA SER A 51 -10.30 0.43 -6.17
C SER A 51 -9.31 -0.39 -5.32
N ALA A 52 -8.01 -0.20 -5.55
CA ALA A 52 -6.96 -0.83 -4.75
C ALA A 52 -6.97 -0.33 -3.30
N ILE A 53 -7.07 1.00 -3.09
CA ILE A 53 -7.09 1.60 -1.75
C ILE A 53 -8.40 1.30 -1.02
N ALA A 54 -9.54 1.23 -1.73
CA ALA A 54 -10.83 0.88 -1.15
C ALA A 54 -10.83 -0.53 -0.54
N ASN A 55 -10.06 -1.46 -1.15
CA ASN A 55 -9.92 -2.84 -0.69
C ASN A 55 -8.49 -3.12 -0.21
N LEU A 56 -7.96 -2.25 0.67
CA LEU A 56 -6.55 -2.25 1.07
C LEU A 56 -6.08 -3.61 1.63
N GLY A 57 -6.92 -4.31 2.41
CA GLY A 57 -6.57 -5.63 2.94
C GLY A 57 -6.29 -6.67 1.85
N ARG A 58 -7.13 -6.72 0.80
CA ARG A 58 -6.89 -7.61 -0.35
C ARG A 58 -5.69 -7.18 -1.17
N THR A 59 -5.51 -5.87 -1.32
CA THR A 59 -4.38 -5.29 -2.05
C THR A 59 -3.05 -5.64 -1.38
N THR A 60 -2.93 -5.45 -0.06
CA THR A 60 -1.71 -5.77 0.70
C THR A 60 -1.46 -7.27 0.74
N ALA A 61 -2.50 -8.11 0.90
CA ALA A 61 -2.35 -9.55 0.84
C ALA A 61 -1.83 -10.03 -0.54
N ALA A 62 -2.36 -9.48 -1.64
CA ALA A 62 -1.88 -9.79 -2.99
C ALA A 62 -0.42 -9.36 -3.20
N LEU A 63 -0.04 -8.17 -2.73
CA LEU A 63 1.34 -7.68 -2.80
C LEU A 63 2.30 -8.52 -1.96
N LEU A 64 1.87 -8.96 -0.77
CA LEU A 64 2.65 -9.85 0.10
C LEU A 64 2.93 -11.19 -0.58
N VAL A 65 1.91 -11.81 -1.19
CA VAL A 65 2.08 -13.05 -1.95
C VAL A 65 3.03 -12.84 -3.13
N GLY A 66 2.85 -11.76 -3.90
CA GLY A 66 3.70 -11.42 -5.03
C GLY A 66 5.15 -11.17 -4.61
N ASN A 67 5.38 -10.45 -3.51
CA ASN A 67 6.71 -10.17 -2.98
C ASN A 67 7.42 -11.44 -2.50
N ASN A 68 6.71 -12.31 -1.78
CA ASN A 68 7.27 -13.60 -1.33
C ASN A 68 7.63 -14.51 -2.52
N LEU A 69 6.76 -14.60 -3.52
CA LEU A 69 7.05 -15.35 -4.74
C LEU A 69 8.27 -14.78 -5.47
N ALA A 70 8.36 -13.46 -5.58
CA ALA A 70 9.50 -12.78 -6.19
C ALA A 70 10.80 -13.07 -5.43
N SER A 71 10.78 -13.00 -4.09
CA SER A 71 11.96 -13.24 -3.24
C SER A 71 12.45 -14.69 -3.32
N VAL A 72 11.55 -15.67 -3.31
CA VAL A 72 11.88 -17.08 -3.47
C VAL A 72 12.44 -17.35 -4.88
N SER A 73 11.79 -16.80 -5.92
CA SER A 73 12.26 -16.94 -7.30
C SER A 73 13.64 -16.30 -7.50
N TYR A 74 13.85 -15.13 -6.92
CA TYR A 74 15.15 -14.42 -6.95
C TYR A 74 16.26 -15.25 -6.30
N SER A 75 16.02 -15.75 -5.10
CA SER A 75 17.00 -16.56 -4.35
C SER A 75 17.34 -17.84 -5.09
N SER A 76 16.33 -18.53 -5.64
CA SER A 76 16.52 -19.76 -6.41
C SER A 76 17.30 -19.49 -7.71
N ALA A 77 16.95 -18.43 -8.45
CA ALA A 77 17.67 -18.05 -9.67
C ALA A 77 19.09 -17.61 -9.35
N SER A 78 19.32 -16.88 -8.25
CA SER A 78 20.63 -16.45 -7.77
C SER A 78 21.52 -17.65 -7.44
N ALA A 79 21.01 -18.64 -6.72
CA ALA A 79 21.74 -19.86 -6.37
C ALA A 79 22.13 -20.66 -7.62
N ALA A 80 21.17 -20.87 -8.54
CA ALA A 80 21.45 -21.57 -9.80
C ALA A 80 22.48 -20.82 -10.67
N LEU A 81 22.40 -19.49 -10.70
CA LEU A 81 23.34 -18.65 -11.44
C LEU A 81 24.74 -18.67 -10.83
N SER A 82 24.87 -18.65 -9.49
CA SER A 82 26.16 -18.77 -8.81
C SER A 82 26.84 -20.12 -9.09
N ALA A 83 26.09 -21.21 -9.06
CA ALA A 83 26.61 -22.53 -9.39
C ALA A 83 27.04 -22.63 -10.86
N ALA A 84 26.33 -21.99 -11.78
CA ALA A 84 26.69 -21.96 -13.20
C ALA A 84 27.92 -21.10 -13.51
N LEU A 85 28.10 -19.98 -12.78
CA LEU A 85 29.21 -19.04 -13.01
C LEU A 85 30.49 -19.46 -12.27
N PHE A 86 30.36 -20.06 -11.09
CA PHE A 86 31.48 -20.41 -10.22
C PHE A 86 31.48 -21.89 -9.79
N PRO A 87 31.49 -22.84 -10.72
CA PRO A 87 31.25 -24.26 -10.42
C PRO A 87 32.31 -24.87 -9.50
N GLN A 88 33.52 -24.31 -9.46
CA GLN A 88 34.65 -24.88 -8.71
C GLN A 88 35.05 -24.08 -7.46
N SER A 89 34.32 -22.98 -7.12
CA SER A 89 34.70 -22.10 -6.02
C SER A 89 33.55 -21.82 -5.08
N ALA A 90 33.46 -22.57 -4.00
CA ALA A 90 32.48 -22.34 -2.95
C ALA A 90 32.59 -20.94 -2.32
N PHE A 91 33.80 -20.39 -2.26
CA PHE A 91 34.04 -19.04 -1.76
C PHE A 91 33.37 -17.99 -2.66
N LEU A 92 33.57 -18.07 -3.98
CA LEU A 92 32.94 -17.13 -4.91
C LEU A 92 31.40 -17.27 -4.94
N GLN A 93 30.88 -18.49 -4.82
CA GLN A 93 29.44 -18.70 -4.67
C GLN A 93 28.91 -18.00 -3.40
N SER A 94 29.58 -18.11 -2.27
CA SER A 94 29.20 -17.45 -1.02
C SER A 94 29.23 -15.93 -1.13
N VAL A 95 30.27 -15.36 -1.75
CA VAL A 95 30.38 -13.92 -2.01
C VAL A 95 29.25 -13.45 -2.93
N TRP A 96 28.97 -14.20 -3.99
CA TRP A 96 27.84 -13.91 -4.90
C TRP A 96 26.50 -13.87 -4.15
N MET A 97 26.23 -14.87 -3.31
CA MET A 97 24.98 -14.94 -2.55
C MET A 97 24.84 -13.77 -1.58
N LEU A 98 25.93 -13.33 -0.96
CA LEU A 98 25.95 -12.16 -0.10
C LEU A 98 25.63 -10.88 -0.90
N VAL A 99 26.26 -10.68 -2.04
CA VAL A 99 26.00 -9.54 -2.94
C VAL A 99 24.55 -9.56 -3.43
N ALA A 100 24.05 -10.73 -3.82
CA ALA A 100 22.66 -10.90 -4.25
C ALA A 100 21.67 -10.58 -3.10
N ALA A 101 21.95 -10.99 -1.86
CA ALA A 101 21.13 -10.64 -0.70
C ALA A 101 21.07 -9.12 -0.46
N PHE A 102 22.20 -8.42 -0.58
CA PHE A 102 22.22 -6.96 -0.52
C PHE A 102 21.47 -6.32 -1.70
N ALA A 103 21.58 -6.88 -2.89
CA ALA A 103 20.89 -6.36 -4.07
C ALA A 103 19.37 -6.43 -3.92
N ILE A 104 18.81 -7.56 -3.46
CA ILE A 104 17.35 -7.66 -3.27
C ILE A 104 16.88 -6.73 -2.16
N LEU A 105 17.61 -6.64 -1.04
CA LEU A 105 17.26 -5.75 0.07
C LEU A 105 17.27 -4.28 -0.37
N TYR A 106 18.31 -3.85 -1.06
CA TYR A 106 18.50 -2.45 -1.41
C TYR A 106 17.70 -2.05 -2.65
N VAL A 107 17.84 -2.81 -3.75
CA VAL A 107 17.22 -2.51 -5.05
C VAL A 107 15.79 -3.07 -5.11
N GLY A 108 15.54 -4.24 -4.52
CA GLY A 108 14.23 -4.89 -4.52
C GLY A 108 13.26 -4.31 -3.49
N GLU A 109 13.75 -3.79 -2.36
CA GLU A 109 12.86 -3.32 -1.28
C GLU A 109 13.07 -1.86 -0.90
N TYR A 110 14.28 -1.47 -0.48
CA TYR A 110 14.52 -0.15 0.11
C TYR A 110 14.32 0.99 -0.88
N LEU A 111 14.98 0.96 -2.03
CA LEU A 111 14.89 2.02 -3.04
C LEU A 111 13.46 2.21 -3.58
N PRO A 112 12.70 1.16 -3.94
CA PRO A 112 11.34 1.32 -4.42
C PRO A 112 10.41 1.92 -3.36
N LYS A 113 10.54 1.53 -2.09
CA LYS A 113 9.76 2.09 -0.97
C LYS A 113 10.05 3.58 -0.80
N LEU A 114 11.32 3.97 -0.77
CA LEU A 114 11.74 5.37 -0.67
C LEU A 114 11.22 6.19 -1.85
N PHE A 115 11.34 5.66 -3.06
CA PHE A 115 10.92 6.32 -4.28
C PHE A 115 9.39 6.53 -4.34
N CYS A 116 8.61 5.53 -3.94
CA CYS A 116 7.16 5.63 -3.93
C CYS A 116 6.62 6.50 -2.78
N SER A 117 7.29 6.54 -1.62
CA SER A 117 6.91 7.40 -0.49
C SER A 117 7.11 8.89 -0.77
N ALA A 118 8.11 9.25 -1.58
CA ALA A 118 8.42 10.66 -1.89
C ALA A 118 7.29 11.38 -2.66
N ARG A 119 6.63 10.71 -3.61
CA ARG A 119 5.52 11.25 -4.41
C ARG A 119 4.44 10.19 -4.66
N PRO A 120 3.71 9.74 -3.63
CA PRO A 120 2.89 8.54 -3.69
C PRO A 120 1.77 8.62 -4.74
N LEU A 121 1.04 9.73 -4.81
CA LEU A 121 -0.06 9.89 -5.76
C LEU A 121 0.41 9.77 -7.22
N ARG A 122 1.46 10.52 -7.57
CA ARG A 122 1.99 10.51 -8.95
C ARG A 122 2.47 9.12 -9.35
N ARG A 123 3.19 8.45 -8.42
CA ARG A 123 3.75 7.10 -8.68
C ARG A 123 2.67 6.05 -8.80
N MET A 124 1.66 6.08 -7.93
CA MET A 124 0.56 5.11 -8.01
C MET A 124 -0.26 5.29 -9.30
N LEU A 125 -0.46 6.53 -9.78
CA LEU A 125 -1.09 6.76 -11.08
C LEU A 125 -0.25 6.24 -12.25
N GLN A 126 1.07 6.27 -12.15
CA GLN A 126 1.98 5.67 -13.14
C GLN A 126 1.97 4.14 -13.07
N TYR A 127 1.89 3.57 -11.86
CA TYR A 127 1.85 2.13 -11.62
C TYR A 127 0.48 1.51 -11.92
N ALA A 128 -0.58 2.30 -12.02
CA ALA A 128 -1.94 1.83 -12.23
C ALA A 128 -2.09 0.77 -13.35
N PRO A 129 -1.53 0.92 -14.56
CA PRO A 129 -1.69 -0.09 -15.62
C PRO A 129 -0.93 -1.40 -15.31
N VAL A 130 0.20 -1.32 -14.64
CA VAL A 130 0.97 -2.52 -14.21
C VAL A 130 0.24 -3.20 -13.05
N TRP A 131 -0.27 -2.40 -12.11
CA TRP A 131 -1.09 -2.88 -11.01
C TRP A 131 -2.34 -3.62 -11.49
N GLU A 132 -3.04 -3.11 -12.47
CA GLU A 132 -4.25 -3.76 -13.01
C GLU A 132 -3.97 -5.18 -13.52
N LYS A 133 -2.86 -5.36 -14.25
CA LYS A 133 -2.43 -6.68 -14.74
C LYS A 133 -2.03 -7.60 -13.59
N PHE A 134 -1.22 -7.09 -12.65
CA PHE A 134 -0.80 -7.80 -11.46
C PHE A 134 -1.99 -8.22 -10.60
N ALA A 135 -2.93 -7.30 -10.35
CA ALA A 135 -4.10 -7.54 -9.53
C ALA A 135 -5.01 -8.65 -10.10
N ARG A 136 -5.11 -8.75 -11.41
CA ARG A 136 -5.91 -9.81 -12.06
C ARG A 136 -5.44 -11.22 -11.69
N VAL A 137 -4.13 -11.40 -11.49
CA VAL A 137 -3.52 -12.68 -11.12
C VAL A 137 -3.44 -12.86 -9.61
N PHE A 138 -2.98 -11.85 -8.88
CA PHE A 138 -2.61 -11.99 -7.47
C PHE A 138 -3.72 -11.62 -6.48
N VAL A 139 -4.70 -10.79 -6.85
CA VAL A 139 -5.81 -10.45 -5.93
C VAL A 139 -6.67 -11.65 -5.58
N PRO A 140 -7.04 -12.57 -6.50
CA PRO A 140 -7.78 -13.77 -6.11
C PRO A 140 -6.99 -14.65 -5.14
N VAL A 141 -5.66 -14.78 -5.33
CA VAL A 141 -4.79 -15.54 -4.41
C VAL A 141 -4.71 -14.82 -3.05
N GLY A 142 -4.50 -13.51 -3.04
CA GLY A 142 -4.48 -12.69 -1.83
C GLY A 142 -5.82 -12.71 -1.07
N ALA A 143 -6.95 -12.84 -1.77
CA ALA A 143 -8.27 -12.97 -1.14
C ALA A 143 -8.40 -14.28 -0.33
N VAL A 144 -7.84 -15.37 -0.83
CA VAL A 144 -7.80 -16.66 -0.10
C VAL A 144 -6.97 -16.52 1.18
N VAL A 145 -5.79 -15.89 1.09
CA VAL A 145 -4.92 -15.62 2.24
C VAL A 145 -5.65 -14.73 3.27
N GLN A 146 -6.30 -13.68 2.80
CA GLN A 146 -7.07 -12.79 3.68
C GLN A 146 -8.21 -13.53 4.39
N LEU A 147 -8.96 -14.38 3.68
CA LEU A 147 -10.02 -15.21 4.28
C LEU A 147 -9.48 -16.14 5.36
N ALA A 148 -8.30 -16.74 5.14
CA ALA A 148 -7.64 -17.56 6.15
C ALA A 148 -7.26 -16.75 7.39
N VAL A 149 -6.71 -15.55 7.21
CA VAL A 149 -6.36 -14.64 8.31
C VAL A 149 -7.61 -14.18 9.07
N GLU A 150 -8.70 -13.84 8.38
CA GLU A 150 -9.96 -13.43 8.99
C GLU A 150 -10.62 -14.54 9.81
N ARG A 151 -10.44 -15.82 9.41
CA ARG A 151 -10.89 -16.97 10.18
C ARG A 151 -10.06 -17.22 11.45
N LEU A 152 -8.74 -17.00 11.36
CA LEU A 152 -7.82 -17.18 12.49
C LEU A 152 -7.88 -16.00 13.47
N MET A 153 -8.12 -14.81 12.97
CA MET A 153 -8.23 -13.57 13.74
C MET A 153 -9.54 -12.87 13.34
N PRO A 154 -10.69 -13.28 13.90
CA PRO A 154 -11.92 -12.56 13.66
C PRO A 154 -11.70 -11.10 14.03
N ARG A 155 -11.77 -10.21 13.04
CA ARG A 155 -11.70 -8.76 13.28
C ARG A 155 -12.76 -8.44 14.33
N ARG A 156 -12.34 -8.14 15.55
CA ARG A 156 -13.14 -7.24 16.37
C ARG A 156 -13.26 -5.99 15.52
N GLU A 157 -14.43 -5.77 14.93
CA GLU A 157 -14.82 -4.45 14.47
C GLU A 157 -14.67 -3.53 15.69
N VAL A 158 -13.49 -2.93 15.82
CA VAL A 158 -13.38 -1.70 16.56
C VAL A 158 -14.14 -0.71 15.66
N LYS A 159 -15.48 -0.74 15.75
CA LYS A 159 -16.26 0.44 15.48
C LYS A 159 -15.71 1.43 16.51
N ALA A 160 -14.69 2.15 16.11
CA ALA A 160 -14.28 3.34 16.82
C ALA A 160 -15.52 4.24 16.77
N LYS A 161 -16.40 4.05 17.76
CA LYS A 161 -17.38 5.06 18.09
C LYS A 161 -16.49 6.26 18.42
N VAL A 162 -16.38 7.18 17.48
CA VAL A 162 -15.77 8.49 17.73
C VAL A 162 -16.68 9.11 18.78
N THR A 163 -16.37 8.82 20.03
CA THR A 163 -17.12 9.36 21.17
C THR A 163 -16.84 10.87 21.15
N PRO A 164 -17.83 11.72 21.34
CA PRO A 164 -17.65 13.17 21.44
C PRO A 164 -16.52 13.55 22.40
N ASP A 165 -16.32 12.75 23.46
CA ASP A 165 -15.23 12.92 24.42
C ASP A 165 -13.84 12.66 23.84
N ALA A 166 -13.70 11.76 22.86
CA ALA A 166 -12.42 11.55 22.16
C ALA A 166 -12.08 12.75 21.29
N VAL A 167 -13.07 13.36 20.62
CA VAL A 167 -12.88 14.59 19.84
C VAL A 167 -12.54 15.77 20.76
N LEU A 168 -13.24 15.91 21.90
CA LEU A 168 -12.95 16.93 22.89
C LEU A 168 -11.57 16.78 23.51
N ARG A 169 -11.11 15.56 23.81
CA ARG A 169 -9.74 15.30 24.29
C ARG A 169 -8.68 15.70 23.25
N ILE A 170 -8.88 15.35 21.98
CA ILE A 170 -7.95 15.74 20.90
C ILE A 170 -7.90 17.28 20.75
N LEU A 171 -9.04 17.97 20.95
CA LEU A 171 -9.12 19.43 20.92
C LEU A 171 -8.53 20.07 22.19
N GLN A 172 -8.63 19.40 23.35
CA GLN A 172 -8.06 19.87 24.60
C GLN A 172 -6.55 19.67 24.70
N ASP A 173 -6.01 18.55 24.19
CA ASP A 173 -4.56 18.28 24.09
C ASP A 173 -3.82 19.27 23.18
N ARG A 174 -4.55 19.96 22.28
CA ARG A 174 -4.01 21.00 21.39
C ARG A 174 -4.07 22.42 21.97
N LYS A 175 -4.24 22.59 23.28
CA LYS A 175 -4.36 23.90 23.93
C LYS A 175 -3.11 24.79 23.89
N ASP A 176 -1.98 24.29 23.37
CA ASP A 176 -0.74 25.06 23.26
C ASP A 176 -0.65 25.85 21.93
N GLY A 177 -1.54 26.83 21.75
CA GLY A 177 -1.26 28.00 20.89
C GLY A 177 -1.43 27.84 19.37
N VAL A 178 -1.92 26.70 18.87
CA VAL A 178 -2.18 26.54 17.42
C VAL A 178 -3.60 26.96 17.09
N LYS A 179 -3.75 28.05 16.32
CA LYS A 179 -5.06 28.45 15.76
C LYS A 179 -5.65 27.30 14.95
N LEU A 180 -6.88 26.91 15.26
CA LEU A 180 -7.64 25.97 14.45
C LEU A 180 -7.68 26.48 13.00
N SER A 181 -7.36 25.64 12.06
CA SER A 181 -7.56 25.90 10.63
C SER A 181 -9.06 26.14 10.39
N THR A 182 -9.39 26.99 9.43
CA THR A 182 -10.79 27.25 9.02
C THR A 182 -11.56 25.93 8.79
N PHE A 183 -10.88 24.93 8.25
CA PHE A 183 -11.41 23.57 8.04
C PHE A 183 -11.75 22.85 9.36
N GLU A 184 -10.89 22.92 10.35
CA GLU A 184 -11.12 22.29 11.67
C GLU A 184 -12.28 22.96 12.42
N THR A 185 -12.44 24.27 12.28
CA THR A 185 -13.54 25.02 12.87
C THR A 185 -14.88 24.65 12.23
N VAL A 186 -14.93 24.51 10.91
CA VAL A 186 -16.13 24.09 10.17
C VAL A 186 -16.49 22.64 10.50
N LEU A 187 -15.50 21.75 10.62
CA LEU A 187 -15.72 20.36 11.00
C LEU A 187 -16.33 20.23 12.39
N VAL A 188 -15.78 20.94 13.37
CA VAL A 188 -16.32 20.97 14.76
C VAL A 188 -17.72 21.53 14.82
N GLY A 189 -18.00 22.63 14.11
CA GLY A 189 -19.33 23.23 14.05
C GLY A 189 -20.37 22.30 13.45
N ARG A 190 -20.01 21.50 12.45
CA ARG A 190 -20.90 20.53 11.80
C ARG A 190 -21.12 19.26 12.65
N ILE A 191 -20.11 18.76 13.33
CA ILE A 191 -20.23 17.66 14.31
C ILE A 191 -21.19 18.09 15.44
N MET A 192 -21.10 19.32 15.90
CA MET A 192 -22.00 19.87 16.91
C MET A 192 -23.45 19.98 16.41
N LYS A 193 -23.68 20.38 15.16
CA LYS A 193 -25.01 20.45 14.54
C LYS A 193 -25.64 19.07 14.39
N LEU A 194 -24.90 18.08 13.89
CA LEU A 194 -25.40 16.68 13.74
C LEU A 194 -25.78 16.09 15.09
N ARG A 195 -25.03 16.41 16.14
CA ARG A 195 -25.36 16.01 17.51
C ARG A 195 -26.64 16.67 18.05
N ALA A 196 -26.82 17.95 17.76
CA ALA A 196 -28.03 18.68 18.18
C ALA A 196 -29.30 18.11 17.53
N ASN A 197 -29.17 17.56 16.32
CA ASN A 197 -30.29 16.93 15.58
C ASN A 197 -30.52 15.46 15.95
N GLY A 198 -29.74 14.88 16.88
CA GLY A 198 -29.88 13.48 17.30
C GLY A 198 -29.43 12.44 16.28
N GLU A 199 -28.73 12.86 15.22
CA GLU A 199 -28.22 11.97 14.20
C GLU A 199 -26.93 11.24 14.65
N PHE A 200 -26.86 9.93 14.37
CA PHE A 200 -25.64 9.16 14.61
C PHE A 200 -24.55 9.56 13.62
N ILE A 201 -23.40 9.99 14.14
CA ILE A 201 -22.24 10.37 13.34
C ILE A 201 -21.60 9.10 12.80
N THR A 202 -21.84 8.78 11.54
CA THR A 202 -21.15 7.72 10.81
C THR A 202 -19.99 8.32 10.00
N PRO A 203 -18.94 7.54 9.67
CA PRO A 203 -17.86 8.02 8.80
C PRO A 203 -18.36 8.54 7.45
N ASP A 204 -19.44 7.95 6.93
CA ASP A 204 -20.03 8.37 5.65
C ASP A 204 -20.82 9.68 5.77
N SER A 205 -21.52 9.92 6.88
CA SER A 205 -22.22 11.21 7.12
C SER A 205 -21.22 12.37 7.30
N LEU A 206 -20.04 12.11 7.87
CA LEU A 206 -18.95 13.08 7.93
C LEU A 206 -18.36 13.39 6.54
N LEU A 207 -18.21 12.39 5.68
CA LEU A 207 -17.70 12.60 4.33
C LEU A 207 -18.69 13.41 3.46
N VAL A 208 -19.98 13.12 3.55
CA VAL A 208 -21.04 13.90 2.87
C VAL A 208 -21.07 15.34 3.38
N ALA A 209 -20.98 15.53 4.70
CA ALA A 209 -20.94 16.82 5.33
C ALA A 209 -19.71 17.68 4.95
N LEU A 210 -18.59 17.05 4.61
CA LEU A 210 -17.39 17.72 4.11
C LEU A 210 -17.50 18.11 2.63
N ASP A 211 -18.23 17.34 1.84
CA ASP A 211 -18.42 17.56 0.39
C ASP A 211 -19.35 18.78 0.15
N GLU A 212 -20.41 18.95 0.95
CA GLU A 212 -21.35 20.08 0.87
C GLU A 212 -20.79 21.44 1.39
N GLY A 213 -19.66 21.42 2.06
CA GLY A 213 -19.02 22.63 2.61
C GLY A 213 -17.88 23.20 1.78
N MET A 214 -17.61 22.63 0.60
CA MET A 214 -16.59 23.09 -0.34
C MET A 214 -17.17 23.77 -1.60
N VAL A 215 -18.44 24.16 -1.57
CA VAL A 215 -19.08 25.01 -2.62
C VAL A 215 -19.15 26.45 -2.12
#